data_8b5f540ef7fc803a4e3ee8f15dfe236f
#
_entry.id   8b5f540ef7fc803a4e3ee8f15dfe236f
#
_cell.length_a   1.000
_cell.length_b   1.000
_cell.length_c   1.000
_cell.angle_alpha   90.00
_cell.angle_beta   90.00
_cell.angle_gamma   90.00
#
_symmetry.space_group_name_H-M   'P 1'
#
loop_
_entity.id
_entity.type
_entity.pdbx_description
1 polymer ?
#
loop_
_entity_poly.entity_id
_entity_poly.type
_entity_poly.pdbx_seq_one_letter_code
_entity_poly.pdbx_strand_id
1 'polypeptide(L)'
;MTVLLESQAARVKWLAAPSSQAWLEQAVACADLVLIDHAHCERKAAGVALQLMFRYPSDESLGAQLSALAREELEHFEQVLALLQRRGIPLKQLPAPAYGSSLMAQVRKAEPQRMLDTFLVAGLIEARSHERMALLAAQSPDAELQALYGELLASEARHFGLYWVLCEQRFGREVTVERLQELAAFEAQVLSGSLERPELVRMHSVGIQA
;
A
#
# COMPACT_ATOMS: atom_id res chain seq x y z
N MET A 1 -19.24 -29.78 -10.72
CA MET A 1 -19.94 -28.51 -10.42
C MET A 1 -19.06 -27.74 -9.42
N THR A 2 -18.09 -27.01 -9.91
CA THR A 2 -17.17 -26.23 -9.10
C THR A 2 -17.78 -24.85 -8.95
N VAL A 3 -18.35 -24.58 -7.78
CA VAL A 3 -18.84 -23.25 -7.42
C VAL A 3 -17.61 -22.39 -7.20
N LEU A 4 -17.35 -21.48 -8.12
CA LEU A 4 -16.43 -20.37 -7.95
C LEU A 4 -16.95 -19.51 -6.80
N LEU A 5 -16.38 -19.69 -5.61
CA LEU A 5 -16.47 -18.72 -4.54
C LEU A 5 -15.68 -17.49 -5.00
N GLU A 6 -16.35 -16.59 -5.72
CA GLU A 6 -15.89 -15.21 -5.83
C GLU A 6 -15.87 -14.66 -4.41
N SER A 7 -14.68 -14.63 -3.82
CA SER A 7 -14.41 -13.85 -2.60
C SER A 7 -14.77 -12.40 -2.92
N GLN A 8 -15.93 -11.95 -2.45
CA GLN A 8 -16.32 -10.54 -2.47
C GLN A 8 -15.50 -9.76 -1.42
N ALA A 9 -14.19 -9.72 -1.60
CA ALA A 9 -13.41 -8.67 -0.98
C ALA A 9 -13.94 -7.36 -1.58
N ALA A 10 -14.44 -6.47 -0.74
CA ALA A 10 -15.02 -5.20 -1.18
C ALA A 10 -14.00 -4.47 -2.08
N ARG A 11 -14.33 -4.29 -3.36
CA ARG A 11 -13.45 -3.68 -4.34
C ARG A 11 -13.07 -2.27 -3.91
N VAL A 12 -11.81 -2.04 -3.64
CA VAL A 12 -11.29 -0.71 -3.32
C VAL A 12 -11.40 0.17 -4.56
N LYS A 13 -12.21 1.23 -4.49
CA LYS A 13 -12.54 2.10 -5.65
C LYS A 13 -11.34 2.82 -6.28
N TRP A 14 -10.22 2.86 -5.58
CA TRP A 14 -8.97 3.46 -6.07
C TRP A 14 -8.25 2.57 -7.08
N LEU A 15 -8.49 1.26 -7.06
CA LEU A 15 -7.73 0.28 -7.82
C LEU A 15 -8.45 -0.09 -9.11
N ALA A 16 -7.72 -0.11 -10.22
CA ALA A 16 -8.24 -0.52 -11.52
C ALA A 16 -8.38 -2.05 -11.63
N ALA A 17 -7.50 -2.82 -10.97
CA ALA A 17 -7.52 -4.27 -10.96
C ALA A 17 -7.29 -4.82 -9.54
N PRO A 18 -7.85 -5.99 -9.18
CA PRO A 18 -7.53 -6.69 -7.94
C PRO A 18 -6.13 -7.32 -8.00
N SER A 19 -5.60 -7.70 -6.83
CA SER A 19 -4.41 -8.56 -6.76
C SER A 19 -4.70 -9.93 -7.35
N SER A 20 -3.69 -10.55 -7.96
CA SER A 20 -3.83 -11.88 -8.55
C SER A 20 -3.89 -12.97 -7.46
N GLN A 21 -4.58 -14.06 -7.77
CA GLN A 21 -4.59 -15.25 -6.91
C GLN A 21 -3.17 -15.80 -6.72
N ALA A 22 -2.33 -15.75 -7.76
CA ALA A 22 -0.94 -16.19 -7.70
C ALA A 22 -0.11 -15.37 -6.69
N TRP A 23 -0.36 -14.04 -6.58
CA TRP A 23 0.28 -13.24 -5.52
C TRP A 23 -0.13 -13.74 -4.13
N LEU A 24 -1.41 -13.96 -3.92
CA LEU A 24 -1.93 -14.39 -2.61
C LEU A 24 -1.35 -15.75 -2.19
N GLU A 25 -1.33 -16.73 -3.10
CA GLU A 25 -0.75 -18.06 -2.84
C GLU A 25 0.73 -17.97 -2.47
N GLN A 26 1.50 -17.13 -3.17
CA GLN A 26 2.90 -16.89 -2.83
C GLN A 26 3.07 -16.15 -1.51
N ALA A 27 2.23 -15.15 -1.25
CA ALA A 27 2.29 -14.37 -0.01
C ALA A 27 1.99 -15.24 1.21
N VAL A 28 1.03 -16.16 1.09
CA VAL A 28 0.72 -17.16 2.14
C VAL A 28 1.86 -18.17 2.30
N ALA A 29 2.43 -18.67 1.22
CA ALA A 29 3.54 -19.62 1.26
C ALA A 29 4.84 -19.00 1.83
N CYS A 30 5.03 -17.69 1.67
CA CYS A 30 6.21 -16.95 2.11
C CYS A 30 5.86 -15.87 3.16
N ALA A 31 4.96 -16.19 4.09
CA ALA A 31 4.37 -15.25 5.04
C ALA A 31 5.41 -14.46 5.85
N ASP A 32 6.49 -15.10 6.30
CA ASP A 32 7.57 -14.43 7.04
C ASP A 32 8.26 -13.36 6.20
N LEU A 33 8.45 -13.62 4.92
CA LEU A 33 9.08 -12.66 4.00
C LEU A 33 8.18 -11.46 3.75
N VAL A 34 6.87 -11.70 3.58
CA VAL A 34 5.87 -10.65 3.43
C VAL A 34 5.76 -9.82 4.72
N LEU A 35 5.82 -10.45 5.90
CA LEU A 35 5.79 -9.75 7.18
C LEU A 35 7.02 -8.85 7.38
N ILE A 36 8.22 -9.31 6.99
CA ILE A 36 9.43 -8.46 7.02
C ILE A 36 9.28 -7.27 6.07
N ASP A 37 8.78 -7.51 4.85
CA ASP A 37 8.55 -6.42 3.88
C ASP A 37 7.48 -5.45 4.35
N HIS A 38 6.43 -5.94 5.02
CA HIS A 38 5.38 -5.12 5.63
C HIS A 38 5.99 -4.12 6.63
N ALA A 39 6.84 -4.57 7.56
CA ALA A 39 7.54 -3.65 8.46
C ALA A 39 8.34 -2.57 7.70
N HIS A 40 8.90 -2.88 6.54
CA HIS A 40 9.55 -1.87 5.70
C HIS A 40 8.56 -0.94 5.01
N CYS A 41 7.36 -1.41 4.65
CA CYS A 41 6.32 -0.59 4.04
C CYS A 41 5.83 0.48 5.02
N GLU A 42 5.46 0.11 6.25
CA GLU A 42 5.03 1.03 7.30
C GLU A 42 6.05 2.15 7.54
N ARG A 43 7.31 1.77 7.70
CA ARG A 43 8.40 2.72 7.89
C ARG A 43 8.60 3.67 6.71
N LYS A 44 8.35 3.21 5.47
CA LYS A 44 8.40 4.05 4.27
C LYS A 44 7.20 4.97 4.19
N ALA A 45 6.00 4.51 4.54
CA ALA A 45 4.79 5.31 4.58
C ALA A 45 4.94 6.49 5.57
N ALA A 46 5.42 6.22 6.79
CA ALA A 46 5.79 7.28 7.73
C ALA A 46 6.79 8.27 7.13
N GLY A 47 7.83 7.76 6.45
CA GLY A 47 8.84 8.58 5.78
C GLY A 47 8.27 9.47 4.68
N VAL A 48 7.31 8.99 3.91
CA VAL A 48 6.61 9.78 2.86
C VAL A 48 5.83 10.92 3.50
N ALA A 49 5.06 10.66 4.56
CA ALA A 49 4.32 11.70 5.28
C ALA A 49 5.26 12.79 5.82
N LEU A 50 6.38 12.42 6.44
CA LEU A 50 7.41 13.36 6.92
C LEU A 50 8.03 14.17 5.78
N GLN A 51 8.37 13.54 4.65
CA GLN A 51 8.93 14.24 3.48
C GLN A 51 7.95 15.26 2.90
N LEU A 52 6.65 14.97 2.90
CA LEU A 52 5.62 15.91 2.47
C LEU A 52 5.52 17.10 3.40
N MET A 53 5.60 16.91 4.72
CA MET A 53 5.66 18.02 5.69
C MET A 53 6.87 18.92 5.44
N PHE A 54 8.04 18.37 5.19
CA PHE A 54 9.25 19.15 4.85
C PHE A 54 9.13 19.90 3.53
N ARG A 55 8.40 19.34 2.58
CA ARG A 55 8.22 19.96 1.25
C ARG A 55 7.25 21.14 1.28
N TYR A 56 6.23 21.05 2.10
CA TYR A 56 5.15 22.06 2.18
C TYR A 56 5.04 22.67 3.59
N PRO A 57 6.12 23.29 4.11
CA PRO A 57 6.19 23.70 5.51
C PRO A 57 5.23 24.83 5.89
N SER A 58 4.72 25.57 4.91
CA SER A 58 3.79 26.68 5.15
C SER A 58 2.32 26.23 5.20
N ASP A 59 2.00 24.97 4.93
CA ASP A 59 0.65 24.43 5.02
C ASP A 59 0.47 23.75 6.39
N GLU A 60 0.10 24.54 7.40
CA GLU A 60 -0.07 24.06 8.78
C GLU A 60 -1.13 22.95 8.89
N SER A 61 -2.24 23.08 8.13
CA SER A 61 -3.31 22.07 8.12
C SER A 61 -2.83 20.75 7.56
N LEU A 62 -2.07 20.78 6.47
CA LEU A 62 -1.42 19.59 5.90
C LEU A 62 -0.42 18.99 6.87
N GLY A 63 0.41 19.83 7.50
CA GLY A 63 1.41 19.40 8.48
C GLY A 63 0.78 18.63 9.64
N ALA A 64 -0.33 19.14 10.20
CA ALA A 64 -1.05 18.47 11.29
C ALA A 64 -1.58 17.08 10.88
N GLN A 65 -2.20 16.99 9.69
CA GLN A 65 -2.76 15.73 9.18
C GLN A 65 -1.68 14.69 8.87
N LEU A 66 -0.60 15.10 8.20
CA LEU A 66 0.52 14.21 7.88
C LEU A 66 1.32 13.79 9.12
N SER A 67 1.40 14.66 10.15
CA SER A 67 2.00 14.29 11.43
C SER A 67 1.21 13.21 12.15
N ALA A 68 -0.12 13.26 12.10
CA ALA A 68 -0.97 12.20 12.66
C ALA A 68 -0.77 10.89 11.90
N LEU A 69 -0.81 10.95 10.55
CA LEU A 69 -0.55 9.79 9.70
C LEU A 69 0.82 9.15 9.99
N ALA A 70 1.89 9.95 10.03
CA ALA A 70 3.23 9.43 10.29
C ALA A 70 3.35 8.69 11.64
N ARG A 71 2.61 9.14 12.67
CA ARG A 71 2.58 8.44 13.97
C ARG A 71 1.84 7.11 13.88
N GLU A 72 0.68 7.07 13.20
CA GLU A 72 -0.06 5.81 12.99
C GLU A 72 0.81 4.79 12.22
N GLU A 73 1.51 5.21 11.17
CA GLU A 73 2.41 4.34 10.41
C GLU A 73 3.58 3.79 11.25
N LEU A 74 4.13 4.60 12.17
CA LEU A 74 5.15 4.14 13.10
C LEU A 74 4.58 3.17 14.14
N GLU A 75 3.35 3.37 14.60
CA GLU A 75 2.65 2.43 15.49
C GLU A 75 2.40 1.08 14.79
N HIS A 76 2.00 1.10 13.50
CA HIS A 76 1.88 -0.12 12.69
C HIS A 76 3.22 -0.82 12.54
N PHE A 77 4.29 -0.08 12.24
CA PHE A 77 5.65 -0.63 12.20
C PHE A 77 6.02 -1.34 13.51
N GLU A 78 5.73 -0.72 14.66
CA GLU A 78 6.01 -1.30 15.98
C GLU A 78 5.20 -2.58 16.24
N GLN A 79 3.93 -2.64 15.82
CA GLN A 79 3.10 -3.84 15.90
C GLN A 79 3.67 -5.00 15.07
N VAL A 80 4.04 -4.73 13.82
CA VAL A 80 4.66 -5.72 12.94
C VAL A 80 6.02 -6.18 13.50
N LEU A 81 6.83 -5.24 13.99
CA LEU A 81 8.13 -5.54 14.59
C LEU A 81 7.99 -6.42 15.84
N ALA A 82 7.00 -6.14 16.69
CA ALA A 82 6.72 -6.96 17.86
C ALA A 82 6.32 -8.40 17.49
N LEU A 83 5.54 -8.57 16.41
CA LEU A 83 5.20 -9.90 15.91
C LEU A 83 6.43 -10.64 15.37
N LEU A 84 7.28 -9.96 14.58
CA LEU A 84 8.55 -10.53 14.10
C LEU A 84 9.43 -11.00 15.27
N GLN A 85 9.56 -10.18 16.32
CA GLN A 85 10.35 -10.52 17.52
C GLN A 85 9.79 -11.74 18.25
N ARG A 86 8.48 -11.82 18.47
CA ARG A 86 7.83 -12.98 19.12
C ARG A 86 8.07 -14.28 18.33
N ARG A 87 8.15 -14.17 17.00
CA ARG A 87 8.40 -15.32 16.11
C ARG A 87 9.88 -15.65 15.93
N GLY A 88 10.78 -14.87 16.52
CA GLY A 88 12.23 -15.04 16.31
C GLY A 88 12.68 -14.75 14.88
N ILE A 89 11.91 -13.97 14.12
CA ILE A 89 12.21 -13.58 12.74
C ILE A 89 12.98 -12.26 12.77
N PRO A 90 14.25 -12.22 12.32
CA PRO A 90 15.02 -10.99 12.32
C PRO A 90 14.51 -10.02 11.24
N LEU A 91 14.34 -8.76 11.62
CA LEU A 91 14.11 -7.69 10.65
C LEU A 91 15.41 -7.47 9.86
N LYS A 92 15.42 -7.95 8.62
CA LYS A 92 16.56 -7.84 7.70
C LYS A 92 16.24 -6.92 6.53
N GLN A 93 17.28 -6.36 5.93
CA GLN A 93 17.13 -5.58 4.70
C GLN A 93 16.69 -6.51 3.55
N LEU A 94 15.70 -6.06 2.79
CA LEU A 94 15.21 -6.75 1.60
C LEU A 94 15.39 -5.87 0.37
N PRO A 95 15.67 -6.44 -0.81
CA PRO A 95 15.59 -5.71 -2.06
C PRO A 95 14.16 -5.17 -2.23
N ALA A 96 14.05 -3.86 -2.49
CA ALA A 96 12.76 -3.25 -2.74
C ALA A 96 12.19 -3.69 -4.10
N PRO A 97 10.89 -3.99 -4.20
CA PRO A 97 10.26 -4.24 -5.50
C PRO A 97 10.21 -2.94 -6.32
N ALA A 98 10.15 -3.08 -7.64
CA ALA A 98 10.07 -1.94 -8.55
C ALA A 98 8.74 -1.17 -8.48
N TYR A 99 7.73 -1.71 -7.80
CA TYR A 99 6.38 -1.15 -7.71
C TYR A 99 6.36 0.33 -7.34
N GLY A 100 6.89 0.67 -6.16
CA GLY A 100 6.86 2.05 -5.67
C GLY A 100 7.66 3.02 -6.56
N SER A 101 8.84 2.59 -7.04
CA SER A 101 9.66 3.42 -7.95
C SER A 101 8.99 3.62 -9.31
N SER A 102 8.30 2.64 -9.84
CA SER A 102 7.54 2.74 -11.08
C SER A 102 6.39 3.76 -10.96
N LEU A 103 5.63 3.71 -9.87
CA LEU A 103 4.59 4.71 -9.60
C LEU A 103 5.17 6.11 -9.39
N MET A 104 6.23 6.24 -8.64
CA MET A 104 6.90 7.53 -8.43
C MET A 104 7.47 8.14 -9.71
N ALA A 105 7.82 7.34 -10.72
CA ALA A 105 8.24 7.81 -12.03
C ALA A 105 7.11 8.52 -12.81
N GLN A 106 5.83 8.28 -12.46
CA GLN A 106 4.67 8.95 -13.05
C GLN A 106 4.38 10.32 -12.42
N VAL A 107 5.04 10.66 -11.32
CA VAL A 107 4.86 11.95 -10.64
C VAL A 107 5.44 13.07 -11.49
N ARG A 108 4.60 14.02 -11.89
CA ARG A 108 5.00 15.22 -12.63
C ARG A 108 5.93 16.08 -11.78
N LYS A 109 6.85 16.78 -12.43
CA LYS A 109 7.93 17.53 -11.73
C LYS A 109 7.51 18.92 -11.25
N ALA A 110 6.57 19.56 -11.96
CA ALA A 110 6.15 20.92 -11.68
C ALA A 110 5.00 20.97 -10.67
N GLU A 111 5.03 21.96 -9.78
CA GLU A 111 3.86 22.30 -8.94
C GLU A 111 2.80 23.04 -9.78
N PRO A 112 1.51 22.93 -9.49
CA PRO A 112 0.94 22.13 -8.39
C PRO A 112 0.71 20.64 -8.71
N GLN A 113 0.96 20.20 -9.94
CA GLN A 113 0.71 18.83 -10.40
C GLN A 113 1.54 17.79 -9.63
N ARG A 114 2.74 18.17 -9.20
CA ARG A 114 3.60 17.31 -8.39
C ARG A 114 2.94 16.94 -7.06
N MET A 115 2.32 17.90 -6.38
CA MET A 115 1.61 17.67 -5.13
C MET A 115 0.46 16.68 -5.35
N LEU A 116 -0.40 16.93 -6.35
CA LEU A 116 -1.50 16.05 -6.70
C LEU A 116 -1.02 14.62 -6.93
N ASP A 117 -0.05 14.45 -7.83
CA ASP A 117 0.45 13.13 -8.21
C ASP A 117 1.09 12.41 -7.02
N THR A 118 1.84 13.12 -6.17
CA THR A 118 2.48 12.52 -5.00
C THR A 118 1.43 12.02 -4.00
N PHE A 119 0.37 12.79 -3.74
CA PHE A 119 -0.71 12.36 -2.87
C PHE A 119 -1.48 11.17 -3.45
N LEU A 120 -1.79 11.20 -4.75
CA LEU A 120 -2.48 10.10 -5.40
C LEU A 120 -1.65 8.82 -5.45
N VAL A 121 -0.34 8.92 -5.70
CA VAL A 121 0.55 7.75 -5.67
C VAL A 121 0.65 7.19 -4.25
N ALA A 122 0.81 8.03 -3.22
CA ALA A 122 0.80 7.58 -1.84
C ALA A 122 -0.52 6.87 -1.50
N GLY A 123 -1.66 7.51 -1.81
CA GLY A 123 -2.98 6.91 -1.59
C GLY A 123 -3.23 5.61 -2.36
N LEU A 124 -2.70 5.45 -3.58
CA LEU A 124 -2.75 4.18 -4.33
C LEU A 124 -1.97 3.06 -3.63
N ILE A 125 -0.80 3.39 -3.08
CA ILE A 125 0.01 2.42 -2.33
C ILE A 125 -0.76 1.96 -1.09
N GLU A 126 -1.34 2.89 -0.30
CA GLU A 126 -2.18 2.56 0.87
C GLU A 126 -3.42 1.73 0.47
N ALA A 127 -4.08 2.10 -0.62
CA ALA A 127 -5.23 1.37 -1.14
C ALA A 127 -4.86 -0.07 -1.54
N ARG A 128 -3.68 -0.28 -2.10
CA ARG A 128 -3.16 -1.62 -2.42
C ARG A 128 -2.74 -2.38 -1.16
N SER A 129 -2.12 -1.72 -0.18
CA SER A 129 -1.86 -2.30 1.14
C SER A 129 -3.15 -2.80 1.77
N HIS A 130 -4.17 -1.96 1.86
CA HIS A 130 -5.48 -2.33 2.40
C HIS A 130 -6.09 -3.55 1.70
N GLU A 131 -6.09 -3.59 0.37
CA GLU A 131 -6.64 -4.71 -0.40
C GLU A 131 -5.89 -6.01 -0.10
N ARG A 132 -4.55 -5.97 -0.08
CA ARG A 132 -3.71 -7.14 0.19
C ARG A 132 -3.78 -7.61 1.63
N MET A 133 -3.85 -6.70 2.59
CA MET A 133 -4.09 -7.02 3.99
C MET A 133 -5.46 -7.68 4.17
N ALA A 134 -6.51 -7.21 3.47
CA ALA A 134 -7.84 -7.84 3.51
C ALA A 134 -7.81 -9.28 2.98
N LEU A 135 -7.06 -9.54 1.91
CA LEU A 135 -6.87 -10.89 1.38
C LEU A 135 -6.13 -11.80 2.38
N LEU A 136 -5.05 -11.29 2.99
CA LEU A 136 -4.27 -12.04 3.99
C LEU A 136 -5.06 -12.27 5.28
N ALA A 137 -5.83 -11.29 5.75
CA ALA A 137 -6.72 -11.45 6.90
C ALA A 137 -7.78 -12.53 6.67
N ALA A 138 -8.30 -12.64 5.44
CA ALA A 138 -9.34 -13.60 5.10
C ALA A 138 -8.80 -15.01 4.80
N GLN A 139 -7.58 -15.16 4.27
CA GLN A 139 -7.11 -16.41 3.66
C GLN A 139 -5.78 -16.93 4.23
N SER A 140 -5.09 -16.20 5.10
CA SER A 140 -3.92 -16.76 5.79
C SER A 140 -4.33 -17.98 6.65
N PRO A 141 -3.59 -19.08 6.63
CA PRO A 141 -3.82 -20.18 7.58
C PRO A 141 -3.35 -19.87 9.01
N ASP A 142 -2.65 -18.77 9.19
CA ASP A 142 -2.06 -18.33 10.45
C ASP A 142 -2.98 -17.32 11.14
N ALA A 143 -3.59 -17.71 12.25
CA ALA A 143 -4.56 -16.90 12.99
C ALA A 143 -3.96 -15.58 13.54
N GLU A 144 -2.66 -15.56 13.88
CA GLU A 144 -2.00 -14.36 14.37
C GLU A 144 -1.78 -13.34 13.24
N LEU A 145 -1.49 -13.81 12.03
CA LEU A 145 -1.43 -12.94 10.84
C LEU A 145 -2.82 -12.45 10.42
N GLN A 146 -3.84 -13.32 10.50
CA GLN A 146 -5.23 -12.88 10.24
C GLN A 146 -5.63 -11.74 11.18
N ALA A 147 -5.31 -11.86 12.48
CA ALA A 147 -5.62 -10.85 13.48
C ALA A 147 -4.86 -9.55 13.18
N LEU A 148 -3.53 -9.60 12.97
CA LEU A 148 -2.72 -8.44 12.66
C LEU A 148 -3.27 -7.68 11.43
N TYR A 149 -3.43 -8.37 10.32
CA TYR A 149 -3.91 -7.71 9.09
C TYR A 149 -5.36 -7.20 9.24
N GLY A 150 -6.21 -7.92 9.95
CA GLY A 150 -7.59 -7.49 10.23
C GLY A 150 -7.67 -6.22 11.06
N GLU A 151 -6.78 -6.05 12.04
CA GLU A 151 -6.71 -4.87 12.91
C GLU A 151 -6.25 -3.61 12.15
N LEU A 152 -5.38 -3.76 11.15
CA LEU A 152 -4.84 -2.65 10.37
C LEU A 152 -5.80 -2.11 9.30
N LEU A 153 -6.81 -2.88 8.87
CA LEU A 153 -7.68 -2.51 7.74
C LEU A 153 -8.36 -1.15 7.91
N ALA A 154 -8.81 -0.82 9.12
CA ALA A 154 -9.54 0.43 9.35
C ALA A 154 -8.62 1.66 9.24
N SER A 155 -7.37 1.57 9.67
CA SER A 155 -6.38 2.64 9.54
C SER A 155 -5.95 2.82 8.10
N GLU A 156 -5.64 1.76 7.38
CA GLU A 156 -5.29 1.82 5.96
C GLU A 156 -6.41 2.48 5.12
N ALA A 157 -7.68 2.17 5.44
CA ALA A 157 -8.81 2.81 4.80
C ALA A 157 -8.86 4.32 5.09
N ARG A 158 -8.49 4.76 6.29
CA ARG A 158 -8.39 6.18 6.64
C ARG A 158 -7.21 6.84 5.92
N HIS A 159 -6.07 6.16 5.77
CA HIS A 159 -4.87 6.69 5.14
C HIS A 159 -5.11 7.04 3.68
N PHE A 160 -5.60 6.12 2.85
CA PHE A 160 -5.92 6.49 1.46
C PHE A 160 -7.10 7.46 1.36
N GLY A 161 -8.06 7.39 2.30
CA GLY A 161 -9.13 8.36 2.44
C GLY A 161 -8.63 9.78 2.71
N LEU A 162 -7.61 9.93 3.57
CA LEU A 162 -6.96 11.21 3.83
C LEU A 162 -6.34 11.78 2.55
N TYR A 163 -5.56 11.00 1.80
CA TYR A 163 -4.97 11.45 0.55
C TYR A 163 -6.03 11.88 -0.47
N TRP A 164 -7.17 11.19 -0.52
CA TRP A 164 -8.31 11.63 -1.33
C TRP A 164 -8.80 13.03 -0.94
N VAL A 165 -9.09 13.22 0.35
CA VAL A 165 -9.58 14.50 0.87
C VAL A 165 -8.59 15.64 0.60
N LEU A 166 -7.31 15.39 0.79
CA LEU A 166 -6.23 16.34 0.49
C LEU A 166 -6.19 16.75 -0.98
N CYS A 167 -6.38 15.79 -1.90
CA CYS A 167 -6.45 16.07 -3.34
C CYS A 167 -7.73 16.82 -3.70
N GLU A 168 -8.90 16.33 -3.29
CA GLU A 168 -10.20 16.91 -3.66
C GLU A 168 -10.33 18.35 -3.17
N GLN A 169 -9.87 18.65 -1.96
CA GLN A 169 -9.89 20.02 -1.40
C GLN A 169 -9.00 21.00 -2.15
N ARG A 170 -7.86 20.56 -2.70
CA ARG A 170 -6.86 21.44 -3.33
C ARG A 170 -7.02 21.56 -4.83
N PHE A 171 -7.49 20.49 -5.48
CA PHE A 171 -7.51 20.39 -6.95
C PHE A 171 -8.92 20.22 -7.54
N GLY A 172 -9.91 20.00 -6.67
CA GLY A 172 -11.26 19.68 -7.08
C GLY A 172 -11.44 18.21 -7.47
N ARG A 173 -12.70 17.78 -7.41
CA ARG A 173 -13.07 16.36 -7.61
C ARG A 173 -12.76 15.85 -9.02
N GLU A 174 -13.08 16.62 -10.04
CA GLU A 174 -12.93 16.22 -11.44
C GLU A 174 -11.48 15.92 -11.78
N VAL A 175 -10.58 16.87 -11.50
CA VAL A 175 -9.12 16.73 -11.72
C VAL A 175 -8.54 15.56 -10.92
N THR A 176 -9.00 15.38 -9.68
CA THR A 176 -8.56 14.29 -8.81
C THR A 176 -8.98 12.92 -9.36
N VAL A 177 -10.23 12.78 -9.80
CA VAL A 177 -10.76 11.53 -10.37
C VAL A 177 -10.03 11.17 -11.66
N GLU A 178 -9.91 12.12 -12.60
CA GLU A 178 -9.24 11.91 -13.88
C GLU A 178 -7.81 11.41 -13.67
N ARG A 179 -7.05 12.11 -12.84
CA ARG A 179 -5.65 11.74 -12.59
C ARG A 179 -5.51 10.43 -11.83
N LEU A 180 -6.40 10.16 -10.87
CA LEU A 180 -6.40 8.87 -10.18
C LEU A 180 -6.66 7.71 -11.16
N GLN A 181 -7.59 7.86 -12.10
CA GLN A 181 -7.88 6.80 -13.08
C GLN A 181 -6.65 6.48 -13.96
N GLU A 182 -5.91 7.49 -14.41
CA GLU A 182 -4.66 7.30 -15.16
C GLU A 182 -3.61 6.54 -14.34
N LEU A 183 -3.38 6.98 -13.08
CA LEU A 183 -2.40 6.35 -12.21
C LEU A 183 -2.80 4.93 -11.80
N ALA A 184 -4.10 4.69 -11.56
CA ALA A 184 -4.61 3.35 -11.24
C ALA A 184 -4.51 2.39 -12.43
N ALA A 185 -4.74 2.86 -13.65
CA ALA A 185 -4.55 2.06 -14.86
C ALA A 185 -3.06 1.71 -15.05
N PHE A 186 -2.16 2.66 -14.78
CA PHE A 186 -0.71 2.40 -14.82
C PHE A 186 -0.30 1.42 -13.71
N GLU A 187 -0.83 1.57 -12.49
CA GLU A 187 -0.57 0.65 -11.38
C GLU A 187 -0.96 -0.79 -11.73
N ALA A 188 -2.13 -0.97 -12.36
CA ALA A 188 -2.57 -2.28 -12.83
C ALA A 188 -1.61 -2.88 -13.88
N GLN A 189 -1.06 -2.06 -14.77
CA GLN A 189 -0.03 -2.51 -15.73
C GLN A 189 1.26 -2.94 -15.03
N VAL A 190 1.72 -2.17 -14.01
CA VAL A 190 2.90 -2.54 -13.21
C VAL A 190 2.67 -3.88 -12.53
N LEU A 191 1.47 -4.13 -11.97
CA LEU A 191 1.15 -5.39 -11.32
C LEU A 191 0.97 -6.56 -12.28
N SER A 192 0.60 -6.31 -13.53
CA SER A 192 0.45 -7.36 -14.55
C SER A 192 1.77 -7.82 -15.16
N GLY A 193 2.87 -7.12 -14.88
CA GLY A 193 4.22 -7.50 -15.34
C GLY A 193 4.66 -8.84 -14.75
N SER A 194 5.46 -9.59 -15.51
CA SER A 194 6.03 -10.86 -15.03
C SER A 194 7.01 -10.63 -13.89
N LEU A 195 6.94 -11.45 -12.84
CA LEU A 195 7.99 -11.50 -11.83
C LEU A 195 9.23 -12.15 -12.44
N GLU A 196 10.32 -11.40 -12.49
CA GLU A 196 11.61 -11.95 -12.86
C GLU A 196 12.14 -12.95 -11.81
N ARG A 197 11.66 -12.85 -10.58
CA ARG A 197 12.11 -13.66 -9.44
C ARG A 197 10.95 -13.98 -8.49
N PRO A 198 10.33 -15.13 -8.63
CA PRO A 198 9.20 -15.58 -7.79
C PRO A 198 9.50 -15.59 -6.29
N GLU A 199 10.75 -15.90 -5.92
CA GLU A 199 11.22 -15.94 -4.53
C GLU A 199 11.26 -14.57 -3.84
N LEU A 200 10.97 -13.51 -4.57
CA LEU A 200 10.97 -12.14 -4.05
C LEU A 200 9.57 -11.60 -3.82
N VAL A 201 8.62 -12.44 -3.40
CA VAL A 201 7.28 -11.95 -3.03
C VAL A 201 7.39 -10.89 -1.93
N ARG A 202 6.65 -9.80 -2.11
CA ARG A 202 6.59 -8.62 -1.22
C ARG A 202 5.15 -8.19 -1.06
N MET A 203 4.87 -7.33 -0.09
CA MET A 203 3.56 -6.70 0.06
C MET A 203 3.11 -6.04 -1.25
N HIS A 204 4.02 -5.41 -1.99
CA HIS A 204 3.75 -4.73 -3.27
C HIS A 204 4.45 -5.37 -4.48
N SER A 205 4.80 -6.64 -4.42
CA SER A 205 5.32 -7.33 -5.59
C SER A 205 4.20 -7.80 -6.51
N VAL A 206 4.60 -8.11 -7.74
CA VAL A 206 3.76 -8.74 -8.76
C VAL A 206 3.70 -10.22 -8.48
N GLY A 207 2.51 -10.83 -8.54
CA GLY A 207 2.36 -12.29 -8.50
C GLY A 207 2.75 -12.92 -9.83
N ILE A 208 3.25 -14.16 -9.83
CA ILE A 208 3.45 -14.91 -11.06
C ILE A 208 2.08 -15.08 -11.73
N GLN A 209 2.00 -14.73 -13.02
CA GLN A 209 0.90 -15.21 -13.84
C GLN A 209 1.25 -16.63 -14.29
N ALA A 210 0.37 -17.57 -13.92
CA ALA A 210 0.48 -18.95 -14.40
C ALA A 210 0.22 -19.04 -15.89
#